data_85a5f953522dc574f04a039724b67fcd
#
_entry.id   85a5f953522dc574f04a039724b67fcd
#
_cell.length_a   1.000
_cell.length_b   1.000
_cell.length_c   1.000
_cell.angle_alpha   90.00
_cell.angle_beta   90.00
_cell.angle_gamma   90.00
#
_symmetry.space_group_name_H-M   'P 1'
#
loop_
_entity.id
_entity.type
_entity.pdbx_description
1 polymer ?
#
loop_
_entity_poly.entity_id
_entity_poly.type
_entity_poly.pdbx_seq_one_letter_code
_entity_poly.pdbx_strand_id
1 'polypeptide(L)'
;MTPDVDGLIRFYKSPLGRLTRQSIRQQVSALAGDVTGLRLLGLGFATPYLRGALKGAERVLAFMPARQGASSWPREGPSHTVLCDPLEMPLTDAAMDMVIVIHGFEHVVDPEDMMRELWRICAPNAQVIIVVPRRRGLWAGLDTNPFGYGQPYSRGQMDKLLRDHS
;
A
#
# COMPACT_ATOMS: atom_id res chain seq x y z
N MET A 1 8.44 -3.63 15.51
CA MET A 1 9.10 -2.38 15.02
C MET A 1 8.61 -2.15 13.60
N THR A 2 8.10 -0.96 13.28
CA THR A 2 7.69 -0.62 11.91
C THR A 2 8.97 -0.30 11.12
N PRO A 3 9.22 -0.89 9.95
CA PRO A 3 10.35 -0.49 9.13
C PRO A 3 10.18 0.97 8.71
N ASP A 4 11.22 1.76 8.87
CA ASP A 4 11.24 3.13 8.38
C ASP A 4 11.33 3.17 6.85
N VAL A 5 10.99 4.28 6.25
CA VAL A 5 11.00 4.48 4.80
C VAL A 5 12.39 4.23 4.20
N ASP A 6 13.45 4.56 4.93
CA ASP A 6 14.83 4.35 4.48
C ASP A 6 15.22 2.87 4.47
N GLY A 7 14.74 2.10 5.45
CA GLY A 7 14.88 0.64 5.47
C GLY A 7 14.19 -0.02 4.27
N LEU A 8 12.99 0.42 3.95
CA LEU A 8 12.26 -0.05 2.76
C LEU A 8 13.01 0.33 1.47
N ILE A 9 13.48 1.56 1.35
CA ILE A 9 14.26 2.01 0.19
C ILE A 9 15.54 1.17 0.03
N ARG A 10 16.28 0.93 1.13
CA ARG A 10 17.49 0.08 1.11
C ARG A 10 17.19 -1.34 0.67
N PHE A 11 16.13 -1.94 1.25
CA PHE A 11 15.70 -3.28 0.85
C PHE A 11 15.40 -3.37 -0.64
N TYR A 12 14.57 -2.47 -1.17
CA TYR A 12 14.17 -2.50 -2.58
C TYR A 12 15.29 -2.15 -3.58
N LYS A 13 16.43 -1.61 -3.10
CA LYS A 13 17.67 -1.46 -3.88
C LYS A 13 18.49 -2.74 -3.95
N SER A 14 18.32 -3.68 -3.02
CA SER A 14 19.05 -4.96 -3.01
C SER A 14 18.64 -5.85 -4.21
N PRO A 15 19.45 -6.86 -4.59
CA PRO A 15 19.08 -7.81 -5.64
C PRO A 15 17.75 -8.50 -5.36
N LEU A 16 17.56 -8.93 -4.11
CA LEU A 16 16.34 -9.59 -3.66
C LEU A 16 15.14 -8.63 -3.70
N GLY A 17 15.29 -7.42 -3.18
CA GLY A 17 14.25 -6.40 -3.21
C GLY A 17 13.82 -6.01 -4.63
N ARG A 18 14.75 -6.04 -5.60
CA ARG A 18 14.41 -5.81 -7.00
C ARG A 18 13.53 -6.92 -7.58
N LEU A 19 13.83 -8.18 -7.30
CA LEU A 19 13.01 -9.32 -7.70
C LEU A 19 11.63 -9.27 -7.06
N THR A 20 11.58 -9.02 -5.76
CA THR A 20 10.31 -8.84 -5.01
C THR A 20 9.48 -7.72 -5.61
N ARG A 21 10.07 -6.56 -5.86
CA ARG A 21 9.38 -5.42 -6.49
C ARG A 21 8.83 -5.77 -7.87
N GLN A 22 9.59 -6.50 -8.68
CA GLN A 22 9.15 -6.92 -10.00
C GLN A 22 7.94 -7.85 -9.91
N SER A 23 7.99 -8.85 -9.02
CA SER A 23 6.89 -9.79 -8.81
C SER A 23 5.62 -9.10 -8.32
N ILE A 24 5.72 -8.23 -7.31
CA ILE A 24 4.58 -7.47 -6.80
C ILE A 24 4.02 -6.56 -7.90
N ARG A 25 4.89 -5.87 -8.66
CA ARG A 25 4.45 -5.00 -9.75
C ARG A 25 3.63 -5.74 -10.80
N GLN A 26 4.06 -6.93 -11.20
CA GLN A 26 3.33 -7.75 -12.18
C GLN A 26 1.93 -8.07 -11.67
N GLN A 27 1.80 -8.51 -10.40
CA GLN A 27 0.52 -8.86 -9.81
C GLN A 27 -0.38 -7.63 -9.63
N VAL A 28 0.16 -6.53 -9.10
CA VAL A 28 -0.60 -5.28 -8.93
C VAL A 28 -1.08 -4.74 -10.27
N SER A 29 -0.22 -4.73 -11.31
CA SER A 29 -0.62 -4.26 -12.65
C SER A 29 -1.67 -5.16 -13.29
N ALA A 30 -1.58 -6.48 -13.10
CA ALA A 30 -2.57 -7.42 -13.62
C ALA A 30 -3.95 -7.25 -12.96
N LEU A 31 -3.96 -6.98 -11.64
CA LEU A 31 -5.20 -6.74 -10.89
C LEU A 31 -5.79 -5.35 -11.15
N ALA A 32 -4.95 -4.33 -11.26
CA ALA A 32 -5.38 -2.95 -11.45
C ALA A 32 -6.00 -2.70 -12.84
N GLY A 33 -5.52 -3.40 -13.86
CA GLY A 33 -5.98 -3.21 -15.24
C GLY A 33 -5.70 -1.81 -15.78
N ASP A 34 -6.66 -1.26 -16.53
CA ASP A 34 -6.59 0.11 -17.04
C ASP A 34 -6.99 1.10 -15.93
N VAL A 35 -6.08 2.01 -15.61
CA VAL A 35 -6.27 3.04 -14.58
C VAL A 35 -6.55 4.42 -15.19
N THR A 36 -6.79 4.50 -16.48
CA THR A 36 -7.06 5.76 -17.18
C THR A 36 -8.29 6.46 -16.60
N GLY A 37 -8.13 7.72 -16.21
CA GLY A 37 -9.19 8.54 -15.64
C GLY A 37 -9.56 8.21 -14.19
N LEU A 38 -8.90 7.23 -13.54
CA LEU A 38 -9.20 6.87 -12.16
C LEU A 38 -8.48 7.78 -11.16
N ARG A 39 -9.11 8.01 -10.00
CA ARG A 39 -8.50 8.63 -8.81
C ARG A 39 -7.88 7.50 -7.98
N LEU A 40 -6.55 7.49 -7.91
CA LEU A 40 -5.77 6.39 -7.38
C LEU A 40 -4.98 6.81 -6.14
N LEU A 41 -5.11 6.04 -5.07
CA LEU A 41 -4.35 6.21 -3.83
C LEU A 41 -3.41 5.02 -3.61
N GLY A 42 -2.13 5.29 -3.36
CA GLY A 42 -1.22 4.33 -2.77
C GLY A 42 -1.05 4.61 -1.28
N LEU A 43 -1.24 3.61 -0.44
CA LEU A 43 -1.08 3.72 1.01
C LEU A 43 0.09 2.85 1.49
N GLY A 44 0.91 3.38 2.39
CA GLY A 44 2.15 2.75 2.84
C GLY A 44 3.30 2.98 1.86
N PHE A 45 4.13 1.98 1.60
CA PHE A 45 5.23 2.08 0.64
C PHE A 45 4.80 1.68 -0.78
N ALA A 46 3.75 2.32 -1.31
CA ALA A 46 3.16 2.01 -2.60
C ALA A 46 3.83 2.71 -3.80
N THR A 47 4.64 3.76 -3.56
CA THR A 47 5.23 4.61 -4.62
C THR A 47 5.97 3.86 -5.73
N PRO A 48 6.69 2.73 -5.49
CA PRO A 48 7.34 1.98 -6.56
C PRO A 48 6.36 1.38 -7.58
N TYR A 49 5.09 1.29 -7.23
CA TYR A 49 4.05 0.62 -8.03
C TYR A 49 3.09 1.61 -8.71
N LEU A 50 3.10 2.88 -8.29
CA LEU A 50 2.21 3.92 -8.80
C LEU A 50 2.71 4.62 -10.08
N ARG A 51 3.99 4.45 -10.42
CA ARG A 51 4.63 5.23 -11.49
C ARG A 51 3.94 5.09 -12.86
N GLY A 52 3.41 3.91 -13.15
CA GLY A 52 2.69 3.65 -14.40
C GLY A 52 1.37 4.42 -14.51
N ALA A 53 0.73 4.70 -13.38
CA ALA A 53 -0.55 5.40 -13.33
C ALA A 53 -0.43 6.92 -13.56
N LEU A 54 0.76 7.51 -13.37
CA LEU A 54 0.97 8.97 -13.49
C LEU A 54 0.60 9.55 -14.86
N LYS A 55 0.59 8.73 -15.92
CA LYS A 55 0.31 9.19 -17.29
C LYS A 55 -1.16 9.13 -17.69
N GLY A 56 -1.94 8.28 -17.03
CA GLY A 56 -3.32 8.01 -17.44
C GLY A 56 -4.36 8.27 -16.38
N ALA A 57 -4.03 8.12 -15.11
CA ALA A 57 -4.96 8.38 -14.02
C ALA A 57 -5.31 9.88 -13.92
N GLU A 58 -6.54 10.18 -13.51
CA GLU A 58 -6.97 11.54 -13.20
C GLU A 58 -6.16 12.14 -12.05
N ARG A 59 -5.94 11.33 -11.02
CA ARG A 59 -5.19 11.72 -9.82
C ARG A 59 -4.43 10.53 -9.25
N VAL A 60 -3.20 10.76 -8.82
CA VAL A 60 -2.41 9.77 -8.09
C VAL A 60 -1.87 10.41 -6.82
N LEU A 61 -2.22 9.82 -5.67
CA LEU A 61 -1.76 10.24 -4.35
C LEU A 61 -0.96 9.12 -3.71
N ALA A 62 0.02 9.46 -2.88
CA ALA A 62 0.82 8.51 -2.10
C ALA A 62 0.77 8.91 -0.62
N PHE A 63 -0.02 8.18 0.16
CA PHE A 63 -0.14 8.41 1.59
C PHE A 63 0.78 7.47 2.35
N MET A 64 1.63 8.05 3.19
CA MET A 64 2.59 7.29 4.00
C MET A 64 2.26 7.45 5.48
N PRO A 65 2.15 6.34 6.24
CA PRO A 65 1.93 6.40 7.67
C PRO A 65 3.01 7.21 8.37
N ALA A 66 2.64 8.13 9.25
CA ALA A 66 3.57 9.02 9.92
C ALA A 66 4.68 8.27 10.68
N ARG A 67 4.37 7.09 11.23
CA ARG A 67 5.33 6.20 11.91
C ARG A 67 6.37 5.57 10.96
N GLN A 68 6.06 5.45 9.68
CA GLN A 68 6.94 4.89 8.66
C GLN A 68 7.87 5.98 8.08
N GLY A 69 7.44 7.23 8.12
CA GLY A 69 8.09 8.36 7.47
C GLY A 69 7.71 8.46 5.99
N ALA A 70 8.09 9.57 5.36
CA ALA A 70 7.81 9.79 3.96
C ALA A 70 9.05 10.15 3.16
N SER A 71 9.00 9.83 1.87
CA SER A 71 9.91 10.35 0.86
C SER A 71 9.13 11.09 -0.21
N SER A 72 9.70 12.20 -0.72
CA SER A 72 9.09 12.92 -1.84
C SER A 72 8.93 12.01 -3.06
N TRP A 73 7.74 12.01 -3.66
CA TRP A 73 7.43 11.25 -4.86
C TRP A 73 6.32 11.97 -5.67
N PRO A 74 6.40 12.01 -7.01
CA PRO A 74 7.52 11.56 -7.84
C PRO A 74 8.80 12.38 -7.59
N ARG A 75 9.94 11.93 -8.11
CA ARG A 75 11.22 12.64 -7.93
C ARG A 75 11.29 13.97 -8.69
N GLU A 76 10.55 14.05 -9.78
CA GLU A 76 10.45 15.21 -10.65
C GLU A 76 9.05 15.80 -10.54
N GLY A 77 8.97 17.12 -10.44
CA GLY A 77 7.71 17.84 -10.30
C GLY A 77 7.21 17.95 -8.86
N PRO A 78 5.94 18.37 -8.66
CA PRO A 78 5.32 18.47 -7.34
C PRO A 78 5.21 17.12 -6.65
N SER A 79 5.41 17.10 -5.33
CA SER A 79 5.25 15.87 -4.56
C SER A 79 3.77 15.50 -4.44
N HIS A 80 3.47 14.24 -4.67
CA HIS A 80 2.16 13.62 -4.45
C HIS A 80 2.10 12.87 -3.12
N THR A 81 3.14 12.99 -2.28
CA THR A 81 3.25 12.27 -1.01
C THR A 81 2.72 13.10 0.14
N VAL A 82 1.93 12.46 1.00
CA VAL A 82 1.40 13.01 2.24
C VAL A 82 1.71 12.07 3.40
N LEU A 83 2.17 12.62 4.53
CA LEU A 83 2.20 11.90 5.81
C LEU A 83 0.81 11.97 6.44
N CYS A 84 0.26 10.83 6.83
CA CYS A 84 -1.05 10.79 7.46
C CYS A 84 -1.16 9.65 8.48
N ASP A 85 -2.22 9.70 9.29
CA ASP A 85 -2.69 8.53 10.00
C ASP A 85 -3.53 7.68 9.03
N PRO A 86 -3.22 6.38 8.85
CA PRO A 86 -3.99 5.51 7.98
C PRO A 86 -5.40 5.22 8.49
N LEU A 87 -5.70 5.54 9.76
CA LEU A 87 -7.02 5.41 10.36
C LEU A 87 -7.87 6.68 10.22
N GLU A 88 -7.26 7.81 9.80
CA GLU A 88 -7.93 9.09 9.60
C GLU A 88 -7.28 9.83 8.42
N MET A 89 -7.62 9.40 7.21
CA MET A 89 -7.03 9.97 6.00
C MET A 89 -7.68 11.31 5.61
N PRO A 90 -6.89 12.32 5.23
CA PRO A 90 -7.40 13.64 4.85
C PRO A 90 -8.07 13.64 3.46
N LEU A 91 -9.07 12.80 3.30
CA LEU A 91 -9.88 12.64 2.10
C LEU A 91 -11.36 12.70 2.46
N THR A 92 -12.16 13.21 1.54
CA THR A 92 -13.63 13.13 1.65
C THR A 92 -14.10 11.71 1.40
N ASP A 93 -15.35 11.42 1.79
CA ASP A 93 -15.99 10.16 1.46
C ASP A 93 -16.05 9.96 -0.06
N ALA A 94 -15.93 8.70 -0.49
CA ALA A 94 -15.99 8.31 -1.89
C ALA A 94 -15.00 9.06 -2.82
N ALA A 95 -13.81 9.42 -2.29
CA ALA A 95 -12.83 10.21 -3.00
C ALA A 95 -11.99 9.41 -4.01
N MET A 96 -11.88 8.08 -3.84
CA MET A 96 -10.93 7.25 -4.59
C MET A 96 -11.63 6.11 -5.33
N ASP A 97 -11.21 5.87 -6.57
CA ASP A 97 -11.70 4.77 -7.41
C ASP A 97 -10.83 3.52 -7.28
N MET A 98 -9.57 3.69 -6.86
CA MET A 98 -8.65 2.58 -6.59
C MET A 98 -7.73 2.91 -5.42
N VAL A 99 -7.55 1.94 -4.51
CA VAL A 99 -6.59 2.03 -3.41
C VAL A 99 -5.65 0.83 -3.46
N ILE A 100 -4.33 1.11 -3.41
CA ILE A 100 -3.27 0.09 -3.38
C ILE A 100 -2.52 0.22 -2.06
N VAL A 101 -2.63 -0.78 -1.19
CA VAL A 101 -1.98 -0.80 0.13
C VAL A 101 -0.79 -1.74 0.11
N ILE A 102 0.41 -1.22 0.34
CA ILE A 102 1.67 -2.00 0.35
C ILE A 102 2.54 -1.56 1.54
N HIS A 103 2.98 -2.49 2.37
CA HIS A 103 3.73 -2.22 3.61
C HIS A 103 3.02 -1.21 4.53
N GLY A 104 1.70 -1.32 4.63
CA GLY A 104 0.89 -0.45 5.46
C GLY A 104 0.03 -1.24 6.43
N PHE A 105 -0.63 -2.27 5.93
CA PHE A 105 -1.66 -3.01 6.66
C PHE A 105 -1.09 -3.83 7.83
N GLU A 106 0.08 -4.42 7.66
CA GLU A 106 0.76 -5.24 8.69
C GLU A 106 1.26 -4.44 9.89
N HIS A 107 1.24 -3.12 9.82
CA HIS A 107 1.74 -2.22 10.87
C HIS A 107 0.62 -1.46 11.59
N VAL A 108 -0.62 -1.67 11.21
CA VAL A 108 -1.78 -1.03 11.82
C VAL A 108 -2.15 -1.74 13.12
N VAL A 109 -2.46 -0.98 14.15
CA VAL A 109 -2.86 -1.51 15.45
C VAL A 109 -4.26 -2.11 15.38
N ASP A 110 -5.17 -1.43 14.70
CA ASP A 110 -6.55 -1.86 14.51
C ASP A 110 -6.86 -2.03 13.01
N PRO A 111 -6.80 -3.27 12.49
CA PRO A 111 -7.10 -3.54 11.08
C PRO A 111 -8.55 -3.28 10.70
N GLU A 112 -9.49 -3.39 11.65
CA GLU A 112 -10.92 -3.15 11.39
C GLU A 112 -11.19 -1.66 11.21
N ASP A 113 -10.55 -0.81 12.03
CA ASP A 113 -10.61 0.65 11.88
C ASP A 113 -10.02 1.08 10.53
N MET A 114 -8.90 0.49 10.14
CA MET A 114 -8.31 0.77 8.84
C MET A 114 -9.24 0.34 7.69
N MET A 115 -9.91 -0.80 7.79
CA MET A 115 -10.88 -1.23 6.77
C MET A 115 -12.08 -0.28 6.69
N ARG A 116 -12.58 0.21 7.82
CA ARG A 116 -13.66 1.22 7.84
C ARG A 116 -13.24 2.51 7.16
N GLU A 117 -12.02 2.97 7.43
CA GLU A 117 -11.48 4.17 6.80
C GLU A 117 -11.24 3.98 5.29
N LEU A 118 -10.69 2.83 4.88
CA LEU A 118 -10.57 2.48 3.46
C LEU A 118 -11.94 2.47 2.77
N TRP A 119 -12.94 1.89 3.42
CA TRP A 119 -14.31 1.86 2.90
C TRP A 119 -14.90 3.27 2.75
N ARG A 120 -14.69 4.14 3.73
CA ARG A 120 -15.18 5.53 3.69
C ARG A 120 -14.65 6.30 2.49
N ILE A 121 -13.36 6.17 2.18
CA ILE A 121 -12.71 6.91 1.08
C ILE A 121 -12.95 6.29 -0.30
N CYS A 122 -13.38 5.04 -0.37
CA CYS A 122 -13.65 4.35 -1.62
C CYS A 122 -14.98 4.81 -2.25
N ALA A 123 -14.93 5.16 -3.53
CA ALA A 123 -16.14 5.41 -4.32
C ALA A 123 -16.93 4.11 -4.55
N PRO A 124 -18.21 4.17 -4.91
CA PRO A 124 -18.95 2.99 -5.34
C PRO A 124 -18.21 2.24 -6.46
N ASN A 125 -18.07 0.93 -6.32
CA ASN A 125 -17.31 0.05 -7.22
C ASN A 125 -15.80 0.29 -7.24
N ALA A 126 -15.23 1.01 -6.27
CA ALA A 126 -13.79 1.15 -6.14
C ALA A 126 -13.11 -0.20 -5.92
N GLN A 127 -11.89 -0.33 -6.42
CA GLN A 127 -11.06 -1.52 -6.22
C GLN A 127 -10.03 -1.27 -5.13
N VAL A 128 -9.88 -2.21 -4.20
CA VAL A 128 -8.84 -2.19 -3.18
C VAL A 128 -7.89 -3.38 -3.39
N ILE A 129 -6.60 -3.08 -3.54
CA ILE A 129 -5.53 -4.09 -3.68
C ILE A 129 -4.66 -4.00 -2.44
N ILE A 130 -4.58 -5.09 -1.66
CA ILE A 130 -3.78 -5.15 -0.43
C ILE A 130 -2.67 -6.18 -0.60
N VAL A 131 -1.42 -5.74 -0.39
CA VAL A 131 -0.24 -6.59 -0.41
C VAL A 131 0.33 -6.67 1.01
N VAL A 132 0.26 -7.86 1.59
CA VAL A 132 0.74 -8.14 2.95
C VAL A 132 1.68 -9.34 2.97
N PRO A 133 2.65 -9.40 3.92
CA PRO A 133 3.49 -10.56 4.09
C PRO A 133 2.68 -11.77 4.59
N ARG A 134 2.95 -12.92 4.00
CA ARG A 134 2.29 -14.17 4.39
C ARG A 134 2.94 -14.77 5.63
N ARG A 135 2.12 -15.18 6.62
CA ARG A 135 2.58 -15.79 7.89
C ARG A 135 3.49 -17.01 7.74
N ARG A 136 3.36 -17.80 6.68
CA ARG A 136 4.14 -19.02 6.39
C ARG A 136 4.98 -18.89 5.11
N GLY A 137 5.49 -17.71 4.82
CA GLY A 137 6.39 -17.48 3.70
C GLY A 137 7.85 -17.70 4.08
N LEU A 138 8.73 -17.99 3.13
CA LEU A 138 10.19 -18.08 3.31
C LEU A 138 10.80 -16.81 3.94
N TRP A 139 10.05 -15.72 3.95
CA TRP A 139 10.44 -14.39 4.42
C TRP A 139 10.01 -14.07 5.85
N ALA A 140 9.09 -14.85 6.43
CA ALA A 140 8.48 -14.57 7.74
C ALA A 140 9.43 -14.78 8.94
N GLY A 141 10.64 -15.28 8.72
CA GLY A 141 11.62 -15.56 9.76
C GLY A 141 12.96 -14.88 9.56
N LEU A 142 13.10 -13.97 8.60
CA LEU A 142 14.33 -13.26 8.35
C LEU A 142 14.22 -11.83 8.91
N ASP A 143 14.76 -11.58 10.08
CA ASP A 143 14.80 -10.26 10.76
C ASP A 143 15.51 -9.15 9.96
N THR A 144 16.03 -9.50 8.78
CA THR A 144 16.79 -8.58 7.91
C THR A 144 15.98 -7.98 6.76
N ASN A 145 14.70 -8.30 6.66
CA ASN A 145 13.84 -7.78 5.57
C ASN A 145 12.56 -7.13 6.10
N PRO A 146 11.98 -6.17 5.38
CA PRO A 146 10.77 -5.45 5.80
C PRO A 146 9.55 -6.34 6.02
N PHE A 147 9.51 -7.54 5.45
CA PHE A 147 8.43 -8.51 5.60
C PHE A 147 8.50 -9.32 6.90
N GLY A 148 9.62 -9.26 7.63
CA GLY A 148 9.78 -9.86 8.96
C GLY A 148 9.20 -9.01 10.09
N TYR A 149 8.89 -7.74 9.83
CA TYR A 149 8.31 -6.81 10.79
C TYR A 149 6.80 -6.68 10.58
N GLY A 150 6.06 -6.54 11.69
CA GLY A 150 4.60 -6.38 11.65
C GLY A 150 3.83 -7.67 11.91
N GLN A 151 2.52 -7.62 11.74
CA GLN A 151 1.64 -8.77 11.91
C GLN A 151 1.41 -9.45 10.55
N PRO A 152 2.00 -10.63 10.32
CA PRO A 152 1.74 -11.35 9.07
C PRO A 152 0.32 -11.92 9.08
N TYR A 153 -0.36 -11.80 7.95
CA TYR A 153 -1.71 -12.32 7.78
C TYR A 153 -1.70 -13.72 7.17
N SER A 154 -2.57 -14.61 7.67
CA SER A 154 -2.96 -15.78 6.91
C SER A 154 -4.01 -15.39 5.85
N ARG A 155 -4.12 -16.18 4.79
CA ARG A 155 -5.15 -15.96 3.76
C ARG A 155 -6.55 -15.88 4.39
N GLY A 156 -6.89 -16.82 5.28
CA GLY A 156 -8.20 -16.86 5.92
C GLY A 156 -8.49 -15.65 6.82
N GLN A 157 -7.47 -15.10 7.49
CA GLN A 157 -7.62 -13.86 8.27
C GLN A 157 -7.92 -12.67 7.37
N MET A 158 -7.20 -12.53 6.26
CA MET A 158 -7.45 -11.44 5.30
C MET A 158 -8.80 -11.60 4.60
N ASP A 159 -9.15 -12.81 4.17
CA ASP A 159 -10.45 -13.11 3.55
C ASP A 159 -11.63 -12.82 4.51
N LYS A 160 -11.45 -13.12 5.80
CA LYS A 160 -12.47 -12.79 6.82
C LYS A 160 -12.60 -11.28 6.98
N LEU A 161 -11.49 -10.58 7.16
CA LEU A 161 -11.47 -9.13 7.34
C LEU A 161 -12.12 -8.39 6.16
N LEU A 162 -11.82 -8.83 4.93
CA LEU A 162 -12.43 -8.25 3.72
C LEU A 162 -13.94 -8.52 3.66
N ARG A 163 -14.40 -9.74 3.98
CA ARG A 163 -15.84 -10.07 3.96
C ARG A 163 -16.65 -9.35 5.05
N ASP A 164 -16.06 -9.15 6.21
CA ASP A 164 -16.76 -8.51 7.34
C ASP A 164 -16.97 -7.00 7.08
N HIS A 165 -16.28 -6.43 6.08
CA HIS A 165 -16.33 -5.00 5.73
C HIS A 165 -16.67 -4.71 4.26
N SER A 166 -17.10 -5.71 3.48
CA SER A 166 -17.49 -5.54 2.06
C SER A 166 -18.99 -5.48 1.86
#